data_3d79dc1179a3ca8aab35d272aeb0115e
#
_entry.id   3d79dc1179a3ca8aab35d272aeb0115e
#
_cell.length_a   1.000
_cell.length_b   1.000
_cell.length_c   1.000
_cell.angle_alpha   90.00
_cell.angle_beta   90.00
_cell.angle_gamma   90.00
#
_symmetry.space_group_name_H-M   'P 1'
#
loop_
_entity.id
_entity.type
_entity.pdbx_description
1 polymer ?
#
loop_
_entity_poly.entity_id
_entity_poly.type
_entity_poly.pdbx_seq_one_letter_code
_entity_poly.pdbx_strand_id
1 'polypeptide(L)'
;MNQGKAERILLKLVRFFILAALFVPLIYTEDTLFPFIVGKIVYFQAVIGIAAGLYLMLVFVNPEWRPRLSLLLKVVFMYIVVLFISTVMGVDFSRSFWANFERMTGWYALLHYFLFFVIAASVFPDRAGRTKLLKTMLIASLLVSFSALYSLIKPGFLFQMGTLARLAGSIGNSI
;
A
#
# COMPACT_ATOMS: atom_id res chain seq x y z
N MET A 1 25.19 18.78 -10.18
CA MET A 1 24.16 18.72 -9.11
C MET A 1 24.77 17.91 -7.97
N ASN A 2 24.95 18.49 -6.76
CA ASN A 2 25.63 17.80 -5.65
C ASN A 2 24.89 16.48 -5.32
N GLN A 3 25.56 15.35 -5.45
CA GLN A 3 25.01 14.01 -5.18
C GLN A 3 24.26 13.93 -3.84
N GLY A 4 24.79 14.53 -2.78
CA GLY A 4 24.12 14.54 -1.48
C GLY A 4 22.83 15.40 -1.40
N LYS A 5 22.59 16.32 -2.36
CA LYS A 5 21.32 17.06 -2.46
C LYS A 5 20.27 16.20 -3.15
N ALA A 6 20.65 15.51 -4.22
CA ALA A 6 19.77 14.58 -4.95
C ALA A 6 19.33 13.43 -4.05
N GLU A 7 20.26 12.80 -3.33
CA GLU A 7 19.97 11.74 -2.36
C GLU A 7 18.94 12.17 -1.31
N ARG A 8 19.14 13.33 -0.68
CA ARG A 8 18.21 13.85 0.34
C ARG A 8 16.81 14.11 -0.21
N ILE A 9 16.70 14.61 -1.44
CA ILE A 9 15.41 14.84 -2.10
C ILE A 9 14.73 13.51 -2.39
N LEU A 10 15.42 12.56 -3.03
CA LEU A 10 14.90 11.24 -3.35
C LEU A 10 14.44 10.50 -2.10
N LEU A 11 15.25 10.50 -1.04
CA LEU A 11 14.89 9.86 0.24
C LEU A 11 13.63 10.47 0.85
N LYS A 12 13.49 11.81 0.84
CA LYS A 12 12.28 12.47 1.32
C LYS A 12 11.05 12.09 0.49
N LEU A 13 11.17 12.04 -0.83
CA LEU A 13 10.08 11.66 -1.72
C LEU A 13 9.67 10.19 -1.51
N VAL A 14 10.63 9.25 -1.48
CA VAL A 14 10.34 7.84 -1.20
C VAL A 14 9.62 7.68 0.14
N ARG A 15 10.14 8.30 1.19
CA ARG A 15 9.51 8.28 2.53
C ARG A 15 8.10 8.87 2.49
N PHE A 16 7.88 9.95 1.76
CA PHE A 16 6.56 10.55 1.59
C PHE A 16 5.57 9.57 0.94
N PHE A 17 5.93 8.93 -0.17
CA PHE A 17 5.05 7.98 -0.85
C PHE A 17 4.77 6.73 -0.02
N ILE A 18 5.75 6.20 0.72
CA ILE A 18 5.52 5.08 1.66
C ILE A 18 4.54 5.47 2.78
N LEU A 19 4.65 6.69 3.33
CA LEU A 19 3.70 7.16 4.34
C LEU A 19 2.32 7.43 3.73
N ALA A 20 2.25 7.97 2.50
CA ALA A 20 1.00 8.18 1.78
C ALA A 20 0.25 6.87 1.51
N ALA A 21 0.98 5.77 1.24
CA ALA A 21 0.37 4.46 1.05
C ALA A 21 -0.40 3.97 2.29
N LEU A 22 -0.06 4.42 3.50
CA LEU A 22 -0.78 4.05 4.72
C LEU A 22 -2.18 4.67 4.83
N PHE A 23 -2.50 5.68 4.00
CA PHE A 23 -3.82 6.30 3.94
C PHE A 23 -4.78 5.60 2.95
N VAL A 24 -4.37 4.49 2.34
CA VAL A 24 -5.21 3.65 1.46
C VAL A 24 -6.61 3.39 2.04
N PRO A 25 -6.80 3.09 3.35
CA PRO A 25 -8.12 2.79 3.88
C PRO A 25 -9.12 3.96 3.77
N LEU A 26 -8.64 5.21 3.63
CA LEU A 26 -9.48 6.40 3.46
C LEU A 26 -9.96 6.62 2.02
N ILE A 27 -9.39 5.89 1.06
CA ILE A 27 -9.75 6.05 -0.36
C ILE A 27 -11.11 5.40 -0.60
N TYR A 28 -12.00 6.17 -1.24
CA TYR A 28 -13.32 5.76 -1.67
C TYR A 28 -13.59 6.33 -3.06
N THR A 29 -14.17 5.54 -3.96
CA THR A 29 -14.46 5.94 -5.35
C THR A 29 -15.88 5.51 -5.72
N GLU A 30 -16.80 6.47 -5.86
CA GLU A 30 -18.23 6.20 -6.14
C GLU A 30 -18.46 5.61 -7.53
N ASP A 31 -17.68 6.04 -8.53
CA ASP A 31 -17.91 5.74 -9.95
C ASP A 31 -17.38 4.35 -10.38
N THR A 32 -17.03 3.46 -9.46
CA THR A 32 -16.51 2.14 -9.79
C THR A 32 -17.49 1.02 -9.42
N LEU A 33 -17.45 -0.11 -10.16
CA LEU A 33 -18.27 -1.29 -9.87
C LEU A 33 -18.12 -1.81 -8.43
N PHE A 34 -16.93 -1.61 -7.84
CA PHE A 34 -16.63 -1.99 -6.46
C PHE A 34 -15.97 -0.80 -5.73
N PRO A 35 -16.78 0.16 -5.26
CA PRO A 35 -16.31 1.46 -4.74
C PRO A 35 -15.30 1.37 -3.60
N PHE A 36 -15.39 0.32 -2.78
CA PHE A 36 -14.54 0.15 -1.59
C PHE A 36 -13.24 -0.60 -1.86
N ILE A 37 -13.07 -1.22 -3.04
CA ILE A 37 -11.94 -2.10 -3.34
C ILE A 37 -11.07 -1.51 -4.44
N VAL A 38 -11.65 -1.25 -5.61
CA VAL A 38 -10.91 -0.86 -6.83
C VAL A 38 -10.06 0.39 -6.60
N GLY A 39 -10.66 1.47 -6.09
CA GLY A 39 -9.94 2.72 -5.83
C GLY A 39 -8.77 2.56 -4.86
N LYS A 40 -8.94 1.76 -3.80
CA LYS A 40 -7.88 1.50 -2.82
C LYS A 40 -6.69 0.77 -3.44
N ILE A 41 -6.96 -0.28 -4.22
CA ILE A 41 -5.89 -1.09 -4.83
C ILE A 41 -5.16 -0.29 -5.91
N VAL A 42 -5.89 0.42 -6.78
CA VAL A 42 -5.28 1.28 -7.81
C VAL A 42 -4.44 2.38 -7.17
N TYR A 43 -4.96 3.06 -6.16
CA TYR A 43 -4.19 4.07 -5.43
C TYR A 43 -2.92 3.47 -4.81
N PHE A 44 -3.02 2.33 -4.11
CA PHE A 44 -1.88 1.67 -3.49
C PHE A 44 -0.82 1.30 -4.54
N GLN A 45 -1.23 0.66 -5.64
CA GLN A 45 -0.33 0.24 -6.70
C GLN A 45 0.36 1.44 -7.36
N ALA A 46 -0.37 2.51 -7.65
CA ALA A 46 0.19 3.73 -8.23
C ALA A 46 1.23 4.37 -7.28
N VAL A 47 0.88 4.54 -6.01
CA VAL A 47 1.76 5.15 -5.00
C VAL A 47 3.03 4.30 -4.79
N ILE A 48 2.89 2.98 -4.69
CA ILE A 48 4.03 2.08 -4.52
C ILE A 48 4.86 1.97 -5.80
N GLY A 49 4.24 1.97 -6.98
CA GLY A 49 4.95 2.01 -8.26
C GLY A 49 5.84 3.26 -8.38
N ILE A 50 5.32 4.44 -8.04
CA ILE A 50 6.11 5.68 -8.00
C ILE A 50 7.22 5.58 -6.94
N ALA A 51 6.90 5.11 -5.74
CA ALA A 51 7.90 4.91 -4.68
C ALA A 51 9.02 3.97 -5.10
N ALA A 52 8.70 2.88 -5.81
CA ALA A 52 9.67 1.92 -6.31
C ALA A 52 10.59 2.53 -7.38
N GLY A 53 10.06 3.30 -8.33
CA GLY A 53 10.85 4.03 -9.32
C GLY A 53 11.83 5.01 -8.66
N LEU A 54 11.33 5.82 -7.70
CA LEU A 54 12.18 6.77 -6.95
C LEU A 54 13.20 6.04 -6.07
N TYR A 55 12.83 4.91 -5.48
CA TYR A 55 13.73 4.10 -4.66
C TYR A 55 14.86 3.47 -5.51
N LEU A 56 14.57 2.99 -6.71
CA LEU A 56 15.60 2.53 -7.63
C LEU A 56 16.59 3.66 -7.94
N MET A 57 16.11 4.87 -8.25
CA MET A 57 16.98 6.03 -8.46
C MET A 57 17.83 6.33 -7.20
N LEU A 58 17.25 6.25 -5.99
CA LEU A 58 17.97 6.44 -4.74
C LEU A 58 19.11 5.43 -4.56
N VAL A 59 18.85 4.16 -4.84
CA VAL A 59 19.84 3.07 -4.74
C VAL A 59 20.97 3.23 -5.78
N PHE A 60 20.66 3.77 -6.96
CA PHE A 60 21.70 4.11 -7.96
C PHE A 60 22.56 5.30 -7.53
N VAL A 61 21.98 6.31 -6.87
CA VAL A 61 22.72 7.49 -6.38
C VAL A 61 23.58 7.13 -5.17
N ASN A 62 23.06 6.33 -4.24
CA ASN A 62 23.77 5.87 -3.06
C ASN A 62 23.45 4.40 -2.74
N PRO A 63 24.40 3.47 -2.99
CA PRO A 63 24.23 2.04 -2.73
C PRO A 63 23.99 1.65 -1.26
N GLU A 64 24.22 2.53 -0.29
CA GLU A 64 23.95 2.27 1.13
C GLU A 64 22.46 2.03 1.41
N TRP A 65 21.56 2.55 0.54
CA TRP A 65 20.13 2.33 0.62
C TRP A 65 19.64 1.01 0.06
N ARG A 66 20.56 0.12 -0.35
CA ARG A 66 20.19 -1.23 -0.80
C ARG A 66 19.51 -2.03 0.31
N PRO A 67 18.53 -2.87 -0.04
CA PRO A 67 17.84 -3.69 0.96
C PRO A 67 18.84 -4.63 1.66
N ARG A 68 18.78 -4.67 2.98
CA ARG A 68 19.57 -5.62 3.76
C ARG A 68 18.97 -7.01 3.63
N LEU A 69 19.73 -7.96 3.16
CA LEU A 69 19.34 -9.36 2.93
C LEU A 69 19.14 -10.10 4.28
N SER A 70 18.16 -9.70 5.07
CA SER A 70 17.76 -10.41 6.30
C SER A 70 17.13 -11.76 5.94
N LEU A 71 17.11 -12.68 6.91
CA LEU A 71 16.42 -13.97 6.75
C LEU A 71 14.94 -13.75 6.38
N LEU A 72 14.26 -12.84 7.06
CA LEU A 72 12.86 -12.51 6.79
C LEU A 72 12.67 -12.06 5.32
N LEU A 73 13.53 -11.15 4.82
CA LEU A 73 13.44 -10.69 3.44
C LEU A 73 13.61 -11.84 2.44
N LYS A 74 14.56 -12.74 2.69
CA LYS A 74 14.81 -13.92 1.83
C LYS A 74 13.58 -14.84 1.81
N VAL A 75 12.99 -15.13 2.96
CA VAL A 75 11.79 -15.99 3.07
C VAL A 75 10.60 -15.37 2.34
N VAL A 76 10.32 -14.08 2.55
CA VAL A 76 9.23 -13.39 1.87
C VAL A 76 9.48 -13.31 0.36
N PHE A 77 10.72 -13.07 -0.07
CA PHE A 77 11.08 -13.10 -1.49
C PHE A 77 10.83 -14.47 -2.11
N MET A 78 11.29 -15.54 -1.46
CA MET A 78 11.05 -16.93 -1.92
C MET A 78 9.56 -17.24 -2.01
N TYR A 79 8.77 -16.79 -1.05
CA TYR A 79 7.31 -16.93 -1.09
C TYR A 79 6.70 -16.27 -2.33
N ILE A 80 7.09 -15.02 -2.65
CA ILE A 80 6.62 -14.31 -3.85
C ILE A 80 7.04 -15.04 -5.13
N VAL A 81 8.25 -15.60 -5.18
CA VAL A 81 8.75 -16.37 -6.32
C VAL A 81 7.95 -17.67 -6.51
N VAL A 82 7.68 -18.40 -5.44
CA VAL A 82 6.86 -19.63 -5.50
C VAL A 82 5.45 -19.32 -5.99
N LEU A 83 4.83 -18.24 -5.50
CA LEU A 83 3.52 -17.80 -5.97
C LEU A 83 3.55 -17.38 -7.45
N PHE A 84 4.64 -16.77 -7.91
CA PHE A 84 4.80 -16.44 -9.33
C PHE A 84 4.86 -17.68 -10.19
N ILE A 85 5.68 -18.66 -9.81
CA ILE A 85 5.77 -19.95 -10.51
C ILE A 85 4.39 -20.62 -10.56
N SER A 86 3.68 -20.65 -9.43
CA SER A 86 2.32 -21.19 -9.36
C SER A 86 1.35 -20.43 -10.28
N THR A 87 1.48 -19.10 -10.39
CA THR A 87 0.68 -18.26 -11.28
C THR A 87 0.94 -18.60 -12.75
N VAL A 88 2.20 -18.80 -13.14
CA VAL A 88 2.60 -19.15 -14.52
C VAL A 88 2.18 -20.56 -14.89
N MET A 89 2.25 -21.50 -13.93
CA MET A 89 1.89 -22.91 -14.15
C MET A 89 0.39 -23.19 -13.93
N GLY A 90 -0.37 -22.19 -13.51
CA GLY A 90 -1.81 -22.31 -13.25
C GLY A 90 -2.63 -22.42 -14.54
N VAL A 91 -3.88 -22.91 -14.40
CA VAL A 91 -4.81 -23.11 -15.51
C VAL A 91 -5.17 -21.81 -16.24
N ASP A 92 -5.23 -20.69 -15.50
CA ASP A 92 -5.56 -19.35 -16.02
C ASP A 92 -4.55 -18.33 -15.47
N PHE A 93 -3.56 -18.02 -16.29
CA PHE A 93 -2.53 -17.04 -15.94
C PHE A 93 -3.14 -15.65 -15.67
N SER A 94 -4.04 -15.19 -16.53
CA SER A 94 -4.60 -13.85 -16.41
C SER A 94 -5.36 -13.68 -15.10
N ARG A 95 -6.16 -14.66 -14.75
CA ARG A 95 -6.93 -14.68 -13.49
C ARG A 95 -6.03 -14.80 -12.26
N SER A 96 -4.97 -15.57 -12.33
CA SER A 96 -4.02 -15.72 -11.22
C SER A 96 -3.14 -14.47 -11.04
N PHE A 97 -2.80 -13.81 -12.14
CA PHE A 97 -1.94 -12.61 -12.13
C PHE A 97 -2.70 -11.36 -11.66
N TRP A 98 -3.90 -11.10 -12.23
CA TRP A 98 -4.69 -9.89 -11.94
C TRP A 98 -5.76 -10.11 -10.88
N ALA A 99 -6.23 -11.34 -10.65
CA ALA A 99 -7.44 -11.73 -9.94
C ALA A 99 -8.75 -11.25 -10.60
N ASN A 100 -9.87 -11.43 -9.91
CA ASN A 100 -11.15 -10.87 -10.32
C ASN A 100 -11.21 -9.38 -10.05
N PHE A 101 -11.98 -8.64 -10.86
CA PHE A 101 -12.21 -7.19 -10.67
C PHE A 101 -12.77 -6.85 -9.27
N GLU A 102 -13.50 -7.78 -8.65
CA GLU A 102 -14.06 -7.61 -7.32
C GLU A 102 -12.99 -7.49 -6.23
N ARG A 103 -11.92 -8.29 -6.29
CA ARG A 103 -10.92 -8.36 -5.22
C ARG A 103 -9.56 -7.81 -5.62
N MET A 104 -9.19 -7.89 -6.88
CA MET A 104 -7.92 -7.43 -7.45
C MET A 104 -6.67 -7.84 -6.63
N THR A 105 -6.72 -9.03 -6.00
CA THR A 105 -5.66 -9.54 -5.10
C THR A 105 -4.78 -10.60 -5.78
N GLY A 106 -4.57 -10.49 -7.09
CA GLY A 106 -3.69 -11.36 -7.85
C GLY A 106 -2.21 -11.18 -7.49
N TRP A 107 -1.35 -11.95 -8.15
CA TRP A 107 0.10 -11.88 -7.91
C TRP A 107 0.67 -10.46 -8.08
N TYR A 108 0.12 -9.68 -9.00
CA TYR A 108 0.53 -8.30 -9.21
C TYR A 108 0.34 -7.41 -7.96
N ALA A 109 -0.77 -7.59 -7.25
CA ALA A 109 -0.99 -6.88 -5.97
C ALA A 109 0.00 -7.34 -4.88
N LEU A 110 0.25 -8.66 -4.79
CA LEU A 110 1.22 -9.22 -3.85
C LEU A 110 2.63 -8.70 -4.09
N LEU A 111 3.02 -8.52 -5.35
CA LEU A 111 4.29 -7.88 -5.71
C LEU A 111 4.37 -6.45 -5.14
N HIS A 112 3.29 -5.66 -5.19
CA HIS A 112 3.28 -4.30 -4.64
C HIS A 112 3.35 -4.30 -3.10
N TYR A 113 2.73 -5.28 -2.42
CA TYR A 113 2.90 -5.45 -0.98
C TYR A 113 4.35 -5.79 -0.62
N PHE A 114 4.98 -6.65 -1.40
CA PHE A 114 6.40 -6.96 -1.24
C PHE A 114 7.29 -5.74 -1.46
N LEU A 115 7.05 -4.97 -2.53
CA LEU A 115 7.79 -3.72 -2.79
C LEU A 115 7.62 -2.73 -1.65
N PHE A 116 6.40 -2.53 -1.15
CA PHE A 116 6.15 -1.71 0.03
C PHE A 116 6.99 -2.16 1.23
N PHE A 117 6.99 -3.45 1.54
CA PHE A 117 7.78 -4.02 2.63
C PHE A 117 9.28 -3.77 2.48
N VAL A 118 9.84 -4.06 1.29
CA VAL A 118 11.27 -3.88 1.01
C VAL A 118 11.68 -2.42 1.13
N ILE A 119 10.92 -1.51 0.50
CA ILE A 119 11.23 -0.08 0.51
C ILE A 119 11.09 0.48 1.92
N ALA A 120 10.00 0.18 2.62
CA ALA A 120 9.78 0.65 3.98
C ALA A 120 10.90 0.19 4.93
N ALA A 121 11.30 -1.09 4.86
CA ALA A 121 12.40 -1.63 5.66
C ALA A 121 13.75 -0.96 5.36
N SER A 122 13.96 -0.53 4.09
CA SER A 122 15.21 0.09 3.66
C SER A 122 15.29 1.57 4.05
N VAL A 123 14.20 2.34 3.88
CA VAL A 123 14.22 3.80 4.09
C VAL A 123 13.87 4.24 5.52
N PHE A 124 13.39 3.29 6.37
CA PHE A 124 13.14 3.50 7.80
C PHE A 124 13.89 2.46 8.67
N PRO A 125 15.24 2.40 8.59
CA PRO A 125 16.02 1.36 9.28
C PRO A 125 16.09 1.57 10.80
N ASP A 126 15.99 2.80 11.26
CA ASP A 126 16.14 3.22 12.65
C ASP A 126 14.83 3.15 13.44
N ARG A 127 14.94 3.18 14.77
CA ARG A 127 13.78 3.15 15.68
C ARG A 127 12.87 4.36 15.48
N ALA A 128 13.43 5.55 15.24
CA ALA A 128 12.66 6.77 15.02
C ALA A 128 11.82 6.67 13.75
N GLY A 129 12.40 6.18 12.65
CA GLY A 129 11.69 5.94 11.39
C GLY A 129 10.55 4.92 11.54
N ARG A 130 10.79 3.79 12.20
CA ARG A 130 9.74 2.81 12.49
C ARG A 130 8.62 3.39 13.36
N THR A 131 8.96 4.19 14.37
CA THR A 131 7.98 4.90 15.19
C THR A 131 7.15 5.87 14.34
N LYS A 132 7.76 6.54 13.35
CA LYS A 132 7.03 7.41 12.42
C LYS A 132 6.03 6.63 11.58
N LEU A 133 6.41 5.45 11.03
CA LEU A 133 5.49 4.57 10.32
C LEU A 133 4.29 4.17 11.20
N LEU A 134 4.55 3.71 12.43
CA LEU A 134 3.50 3.30 13.37
C LEU A 134 2.57 4.48 13.73
N LYS A 135 3.12 5.66 14.01
CA LYS A 135 2.31 6.86 14.29
C LYS A 135 1.43 7.23 13.09
N THR A 136 1.96 7.19 11.87
CA THR A 136 1.18 7.48 10.66
C THR A 136 0.07 6.45 10.47
N MET A 137 0.34 5.17 10.71
CA MET A 137 -0.66 4.10 10.66
C MET A 137 -1.77 4.32 11.71
N LEU A 138 -1.42 4.71 12.94
CA LEU A 138 -2.38 5.04 13.98
C LEU A 138 -3.25 6.25 13.59
N ILE A 139 -2.65 7.29 13.02
CA ILE A 139 -3.38 8.47 12.54
C ILE A 139 -4.36 8.07 11.44
N ALA A 140 -3.93 7.28 10.45
CA ALA A 140 -4.80 6.79 9.39
C ALA A 140 -5.97 5.95 9.96
N SER A 141 -5.70 5.06 10.91
CA SER A 141 -6.73 4.25 11.58
C SER A 141 -7.73 5.11 12.37
N LEU A 142 -7.26 6.13 13.08
CA LEU A 142 -8.13 7.08 13.78
C LEU A 142 -9.03 7.85 12.82
N LEU A 143 -8.49 8.32 11.69
CA LEU A 143 -9.30 9.02 10.67
C LEU A 143 -10.37 8.11 10.08
N VAL A 144 -10.07 6.82 9.83
CA VAL A 144 -11.06 5.83 9.39
C VAL A 144 -12.13 5.63 10.46
N SER A 145 -11.76 5.51 11.72
CA SER A 145 -12.69 5.35 12.84
C SER A 145 -13.58 6.58 12.99
N PHE A 146 -13.03 7.78 12.89
CA PHE A 146 -13.81 9.03 12.92
C PHE A 146 -14.76 9.13 11.72
N SER A 147 -14.35 8.72 10.52
CA SER A 147 -15.22 8.72 9.35
C SER A 147 -16.42 7.77 9.54
N ALA A 148 -16.17 6.60 10.16
CA ALA A 148 -17.24 5.66 10.50
C ALA A 148 -18.21 6.20 11.55
N LEU A 149 -17.70 6.83 12.62
CA LEU A 149 -18.52 7.47 13.65
C LEU A 149 -19.33 8.66 13.10
N TYR A 150 -18.71 9.47 12.23
CA TYR A 150 -19.39 10.60 11.61
C TYR A 150 -20.56 10.17 10.72
N SER A 151 -20.44 9.01 10.06
CA SER A 151 -21.52 8.43 9.26
C SER A 151 -22.77 8.05 10.07
N LEU A 152 -22.65 7.86 11.41
CA LEU A 152 -23.78 7.71 12.33
C LEU A 152 -24.60 8.98 12.47
N ILE A 153 -23.94 10.14 12.50
CA ILE A 153 -24.58 11.45 12.77
C ILE A 153 -25.21 12.00 11.49
N LYS A 154 -24.56 11.78 10.34
CA LYS A 154 -25.04 12.21 9.02
C LYS A 154 -24.93 11.07 8.01
N PRO A 155 -25.93 10.18 7.94
CA PRO A 155 -25.98 9.14 6.93
C PRO A 155 -25.96 9.75 5.53
N GLY A 156 -25.05 9.30 4.66
CA GLY A 156 -24.97 9.74 3.27
C GLY A 156 -24.05 10.93 2.97
N PHE A 157 -23.39 11.53 3.95
CA PHE A 157 -22.52 12.69 3.69
C PHE A 157 -21.12 12.31 3.18
N LEU A 158 -20.52 11.24 3.70
CA LEU A 158 -19.16 10.80 3.31
C LEU A 158 -19.16 9.47 2.54
N PHE A 159 -20.08 8.57 2.86
CA PHE A 159 -20.14 7.24 2.24
C PHE A 159 -21.60 6.76 2.20
N GLN A 160 -22.18 6.61 1.02
CA GLN A 160 -23.61 6.32 0.83
C GLN A 160 -24.07 4.90 1.19
N MET A 161 -23.22 4.00 1.65
CA MET A 161 -23.59 2.62 1.92
C MET A 161 -23.50 2.27 3.41
N GLY A 162 -24.51 2.63 4.15
CA GLY A 162 -24.76 2.10 5.48
C GLY A 162 -26.24 2.25 5.81
N THR A 163 -26.94 1.18 6.09
CA THR A 163 -28.21 1.29 6.83
C THR A 163 -27.87 1.69 8.24
N LEU A 164 -28.79 2.41 8.93
CA LEU A 164 -28.64 2.81 10.34
C LEU A 164 -28.24 1.67 11.30
N ALA A 165 -28.36 0.42 10.86
CA ALA A 165 -27.99 -0.79 11.60
C ALA A 165 -26.55 -1.27 11.39
N ARG A 166 -25.80 -0.75 10.39
CA ARG A 166 -24.47 -1.27 10.04
C ARG A 166 -23.52 -0.15 9.61
N LEU A 167 -22.49 0.07 10.41
CA LEU A 167 -21.44 1.03 10.13
C LEU A 167 -20.40 0.43 9.19
N ALA A 168 -20.39 0.87 7.95
CA ALA A 168 -19.41 0.40 6.97
C ALA A 168 -18.18 1.33 6.86
N GLY A 169 -18.36 2.63 7.14
CA GLY A 169 -17.28 3.63 6.97
C GLY A 169 -16.61 3.54 5.60
N SER A 170 -15.37 3.95 5.50
CA SER A 170 -14.57 3.83 4.28
C SER A 170 -14.12 2.41 3.96
N ILE A 171 -14.29 1.46 4.87
CA ILE A 171 -13.87 0.06 4.69
C ILE A 171 -14.90 -0.73 3.88
N GLY A 172 -16.19 -0.35 3.95
CA GLY A 172 -17.25 -0.90 3.10
C GLY A 172 -17.70 -2.32 3.43
N ASN A 173 -17.24 -2.91 4.53
CA ASN A 173 -17.67 -4.24 4.95
C ASN A 173 -18.52 -4.12 6.21
N SER A 174 -19.82 -4.28 6.05
CA SER A 174 -20.78 -4.42 7.15
C SER A 174 -21.15 -5.90 7.26
N ILE A 175 -20.39 -6.65 8.02
CA ILE A 175 -20.76 -8.02 8.40
C ILE A 175 -21.90 -7.98 9.43
#